data_b69a36c7bc9927328392c2ceecf0eb7d
#
_entry.id   b69a36c7bc9927328392c2ceecf0eb7d
#
_cell.length_a   1.000
_cell.length_b   1.000
_cell.length_c   1.000
_cell.angle_alpha   90.00
_cell.angle_beta   90.00
_cell.angle_gamma   90.00
#
_symmetry.space_group_name_H-M   'P 1'
#
loop_
_entity.id
_entity.type
_entity.pdbx_description
1 polymer ?
#
loop_
_entity_poly.entity_id
_entity_poly.type
_entity_poly.pdbx_seq_one_letter_code
_entity_poly.pdbx_strand_id
1 'polypeptide(L)'
;MKHGPIILIEDDADDKDVFQDILKDLKVFNPVVWFKNCDEAFSYLKTTSDQPFIIFCDVNIPGLNGIECKRQIDDNKELRKKSIPFVFCSTSVDQKTVDEAYTKMTVQGYFQKKNTYTELKETIKLIVAYWEECKHPNTK
;
A
#
# COMPACT_ATOMS: atom_id res chain seq x y z
N MET A 1 -12.17 1.67 -5.01
CA MET A 1 -12.79 0.95 -6.15
C MET A 1 -11.75 0.12 -6.87
N LYS A 2 -12.17 -0.98 -7.47
CA LYS A 2 -11.25 -1.93 -8.11
C LYS A 2 -10.53 -1.34 -9.33
N HIS A 3 -11.06 -0.30 -9.92
CA HIS A 3 -10.43 0.40 -11.05
C HIS A 3 -9.72 1.68 -10.63
N GLY A 4 -9.74 1.99 -9.35
CA GLY A 4 -9.07 3.17 -8.82
C GLY A 4 -7.55 3.03 -8.84
N PRO A 5 -6.83 4.10 -8.53
CA PRO A 5 -5.37 4.05 -8.53
C PRO A 5 -4.82 3.15 -7.45
N ILE A 6 -3.67 2.55 -7.74
CA ILE A 6 -2.86 1.86 -6.74
C ILE A 6 -1.85 2.88 -6.22
N ILE A 7 -1.86 3.08 -4.92
CA ILE A 7 -0.95 4.03 -4.27
C ILE A 7 0.27 3.25 -3.80
N LEU A 8 1.45 3.75 -4.12
CA LEU A 8 2.71 3.17 -3.68
C LEU A 8 3.48 4.21 -2.88
N ILE A 9 3.77 3.89 -1.63
CA ILE A 9 4.60 4.74 -0.76
C ILE A 9 5.93 4.03 -0.57
N GLU A 10 6.94 4.50 -1.28
CA GLU A 10 8.24 3.86 -1.40
C GLU A 10 9.27 4.91 -1.76
N ASP A 11 10.37 5.02 -1.00
CA ASP A 11 11.38 6.04 -1.28
C ASP A 11 12.43 5.63 -2.32
N ASP A 12 12.55 4.34 -2.60
CA ASP A 12 13.53 3.82 -3.56
C ASP A 12 12.94 3.77 -4.96
N ALA A 13 13.55 4.54 -5.88
CA ALA A 13 13.08 4.63 -7.26
C ALA A 13 13.22 3.30 -8.01
N ASP A 14 14.25 2.52 -7.69
CA ASP A 14 14.45 1.21 -8.33
C ASP A 14 13.37 0.23 -7.90
N ASP A 15 13.02 0.21 -6.62
CA ASP A 15 11.93 -0.62 -6.11
C ASP A 15 10.60 -0.20 -6.72
N LYS A 16 10.39 1.10 -6.90
CA LYS A 16 9.19 1.62 -7.55
C LYS A 16 9.12 1.13 -9.00
N ASP A 17 10.22 1.17 -9.74
CA ASP A 17 10.25 0.73 -11.13
C ASP A 17 9.96 -0.77 -11.23
N VAL A 18 10.53 -1.58 -10.33
CA VAL A 18 10.27 -3.02 -10.29
C VAL A 18 8.79 -3.28 -10.02
N PHE A 19 8.20 -2.58 -9.07
CA PHE A 19 6.78 -2.70 -8.74
C PHE A 19 5.89 -2.40 -9.95
N GLN A 20 6.19 -1.32 -10.67
CA GLN A 20 5.42 -0.96 -11.86
C GLN A 20 5.57 -1.99 -12.97
N ASP A 21 6.77 -2.53 -13.16
CA ASP A 21 7.01 -3.58 -14.16
C ASP A 21 6.23 -4.84 -13.82
N ILE A 22 6.19 -5.20 -12.54
CA ILE A 22 5.41 -6.37 -12.08
C ILE A 22 3.93 -6.18 -12.40
N LEU A 23 3.37 -5.01 -12.12
CA LEU A 23 1.96 -4.75 -12.41
C LEU A 23 1.68 -4.86 -13.91
N LYS A 24 2.57 -4.38 -14.75
CA LYS A 24 2.46 -4.55 -16.21
C LYS A 24 2.43 -6.01 -16.60
N ASP A 25 3.36 -6.80 -16.07
CA ASP A 25 3.45 -8.23 -16.36
C ASP A 25 2.18 -8.97 -15.91
N LEU A 26 1.59 -8.54 -14.81
CA LEU A 26 0.34 -9.12 -14.31
C LEU A 26 -0.89 -8.59 -15.03
N LYS A 27 -0.72 -7.69 -15.98
CA LYS A 27 -1.82 -7.02 -16.71
C LYS A 27 -2.76 -6.28 -15.77
N VAL A 28 -2.21 -5.67 -14.75
CA VAL A 28 -2.93 -4.79 -13.84
C VAL A 28 -2.73 -3.37 -14.33
N PHE A 29 -3.78 -2.78 -14.90
CA PHE A 29 -3.70 -1.50 -15.58
C PHE A 29 -4.22 -0.32 -14.77
N ASN A 30 -4.45 -0.53 -13.49
CA ASN A 30 -4.78 0.56 -12.57
C ASN A 30 -3.67 1.62 -12.60
N PRO A 31 -3.98 2.91 -12.62
CA PRO A 31 -2.94 3.94 -12.51
C PRO A 31 -2.16 3.75 -11.21
N VAL A 32 -0.85 3.91 -11.28
CA VAL A 32 0.01 3.87 -10.10
C VAL A 32 0.39 5.30 -9.74
N VAL A 33 0.09 5.69 -8.50
CA VAL A 33 0.48 7.00 -7.99
C VAL A 33 1.54 6.75 -6.92
N TRP A 34 2.74 7.26 -7.17
CA TRP A 34 3.91 7.01 -6.35
C TRP A 34 4.26 8.20 -5.47
N PHE A 35 4.53 7.93 -4.20
CA PHE A 35 4.99 8.94 -3.25
C PHE A 35 6.24 8.45 -2.55
N LYS A 36 7.20 9.35 -2.35
CA LYS A 36 8.46 9.04 -1.68
C LYS A 36 8.35 9.10 -0.15
N ASN A 37 7.33 9.76 0.36
CA ASN A 37 7.15 9.96 1.80
C ASN A 37 5.68 10.01 2.16
N CYS A 38 5.43 9.96 3.46
CA CYS A 38 4.07 9.94 3.99
C CYS A 38 3.34 11.27 3.78
N ASP A 39 4.02 12.40 3.97
CA ASP A 39 3.36 13.71 3.91
C ASP A 39 2.71 13.95 2.55
N GLU A 40 3.42 13.62 1.48
CA GLU A 40 2.88 13.77 0.12
C GLU A 40 1.70 12.83 -0.12
N ALA A 41 1.82 11.57 0.33
CA ALA A 41 0.73 10.61 0.19
C ALA A 41 -0.50 11.04 0.99
N PHE A 42 -0.30 11.49 2.21
CA PHE A 42 -1.38 11.94 3.08
C PHE A 42 -2.12 13.13 2.47
N SER A 43 -1.37 14.12 1.94
CA SER A 43 -1.97 15.29 1.28
C SER A 43 -2.80 14.88 0.07
N TYR A 44 -2.29 13.95 -0.74
CA TYR A 44 -3.02 13.44 -1.90
C TYR A 44 -4.32 12.76 -1.44
N LEU A 45 -4.23 11.88 -0.45
CA LEU A 45 -5.40 11.15 0.03
C LEU A 45 -6.48 12.06 0.58
N LYS A 46 -6.10 13.17 1.21
CA LYS A 46 -7.07 14.13 1.76
C LYS A 46 -7.80 14.92 0.68
N THR A 47 -7.15 15.14 -0.46
CA THR A 47 -7.67 16.07 -1.47
C THR A 47 -8.20 15.40 -2.72
N THR A 48 -7.85 14.14 -2.96
CA THR A 48 -8.29 13.45 -4.18
C THR A 48 -9.75 13.05 -4.13
N SER A 49 -10.42 13.16 -5.27
CA SER A 49 -11.75 12.59 -5.46
C SER A 49 -11.70 11.12 -5.89
N ASP A 50 -10.52 10.62 -6.25
CA ASP A 50 -10.35 9.23 -6.65
C ASP A 50 -10.54 8.30 -5.46
N GLN A 51 -11.00 7.09 -5.74
CA GLN A 51 -11.14 6.03 -4.75
C GLN A 51 -10.02 5.00 -5.00
N PRO A 52 -8.93 5.07 -4.24
CA PRO A 52 -7.82 4.14 -4.46
C PRO A 52 -8.24 2.68 -4.29
N PHE A 53 -7.62 1.81 -5.07
CA PHE A 53 -7.85 0.39 -4.98
C PHE A 53 -7.12 -0.22 -3.80
N ILE A 54 -5.80 -0.01 -3.72
CA ILE A 54 -4.94 -0.53 -2.65
C ILE A 54 -3.82 0.47 -2.39
N ILE A 55 -3.41 0.60 -1.13
CA ILE A 55 -2.17 1.30 -0.77
C ILE A 55 -1.12 0.26 -0.40
N PHE A 56 0.01 0.27 -1.11
CA PHE A 56 1.20 -0.49 -0.74
C PHE A 56 2.19 0.46 -0.10
N CYS A 57 2.67 0.13 1.09
CA CYS A 57 3.57 1.00 1.83
C CYS A 57 4.76 0.24 2.39
N ASP A 58 5.97 0.73 2.15
CA ASP A 58 7.15 0.25 2.85
C ASP A 58 7.16 0.84 4.26
N VAL A 59 7.69 0.10 5.21
CA VAL A 59 7.85 0.59 6.59
C VAL A 59 9.01 1.59 6.66
N ASN A 60 10.09 1.33 5.93
CA ASN A 60 11.31 2.15 6.00
C ASN A 60 11.29 3.26 4.96
N ILE A 61 10.55 4.33 5.25
CA ILE A 61 10.48 5.53 4.41
C ILE A 61 10.94 6.74 5.21
N PRO A 62 11.45 7.80 4.56
CA PRO A 62 11.98 8.97 5.28
C PRO A 62 10.87 9.78 5.95
N GLY A 63 11.23 10.49 7.01
CA GLY A 63 10.28 11.24 7.82
C GLY A 63 9.50 10.29 8.72
N LEU A 64 8.18 10.35 8.67
CA LEU A 64 7.34 9.34 9.32
C LEU A 64 7.55 8.00 8.63
N ASN A 65 7.84 6.95 9.41
CA ASN A 65 7.94 5.61 8.83
C ASN A 65 6.54 5.10 8.43
N GLY A 66 6.48 3.93 7.78
CA GLY A 66 5.22 3.38 7.30
C GLY A 66 4.20 3.12 8.40
N ILE A 67 4.65 2.68 9.57
CA ILE A 67 3.77 2.44 10.71
C ILE A 67 3.12 3.75 11.19
N GLU A 68 3.95 4.78 11.36
CA GLU A 68 3.48 6.10 11.77
C GLU A 68 2.56 6.72 10.71
N CYS A 69 2.87 6.50 9.44
CA CYS A 69 2.04 6.95 8.32
C CYS A 69 0.64 6.36 8.39
N LYS A 70 0.55 5.06 8.58
CA LYS A 70 -0.75 4.38 8.69
C LYS A 70 -1.54 4.87 9.89
N ARG A 71 -0.85 5.12 11.02
CA ARG A 71 -1.51 5.67 12.21
C ARG A 71 -2.09 7.04 11.92
N GLN A 72 -1.35 7.89 11.24
CA GLN A 72 -1.84 9.22 10.86
C GLN A 72 -3.08 9.13 9.98
N ILE A 73 -3.08 8.20 9.03
CA ILE A 73 -4.25 7.95 8.16
C ILE A 73 -5.44 7.50 8.99
N ASP A 74 -5.23 6.55 9.91
CA ASP A 74 -6.32 6.03 10.75
C ASP A 74 -6.89 7.09 11.70
N ASP A 75 -6.06 8.02 12.16
CA ASP A 75 -6.49 9.10 13.05
C ASP A 75 -7.31 10.17 12.32
N ASN A 76 -7.24 10.22 11.01
CA ASN A 76 -8.04 11.16 10.21
C ASN A 76 -9.39 10.52 9.90
N LYS A 77 -10.46 11.11 10.43
CA LYS A 77 -11.81 10.53 10.31
C LYS A 77 -12.26 10.35 8.86
N GLU A 78 -11.96 11.31 7.99
CA GLU A 78 -12.37 11.24 6.60
C GLU A 78 -11.63 10.13 5.86
N LEU A 79 -10.33 9.97 6.11
CA LEU A 79 -9.54 8.92 5.49
C LEU A 79 -9.90 7.54 6.04
N ARG A 80 -10.13 7.46 7.34
CA ARG A 80 -10.58 6.20 7.95
C ARG A 80 -11.91 5.75 7.37
N LYS A 81 -12.82 6.68 7.13
CA LYS A 81 -14.12 6.40 6.55
C LYS A 81 -14.02 5.88 5.11
N LYS A 82 -13.01 6.32 4.36
CA LYS A 82 -12.76 5.80 3.01
C LYS A 82 -12.40 4.31 3.02
N SER A 83 -11.87 3.81 4.11
CA SER A 83 -11.55 2.39 4.31
C SER A 83 -10.71 1.80 3.18
N ILE A 84 -9.67 2.53 2.74
CA ILE A 84 -8.83 2.08 1.64
C ILE A 84 -7.99 0.89 2.12
N PRO A 85 -8.00 -0.24 1.38
CA PRO A 85 -7.13 -1.36 1.73
C PRO A 85 -5.68 -0.93 1.81
N PHE A 86 -5.01 -1.26 2.92
CA PHE A 86 -3.65 -0.83 3.20
C PHE A 86 -2.82 -2.04 3.56
N VAL A 87 -1.76 -2.29 2.80
CA VAL A 87 -0.85 -3.39 3.06
C VAL A 87 0.58 -2.88 3.15
N PHE A 88 1.32 -3.44 4.11
CA PHE A 88 2.77 -3.22 4.18
C PHE A 88 3.49 -4.25 3.32
N CYS A 89 4.52 -3.82 2.62
CA CYS A 89 5.41 -4.70 1.90
C CYS A 89 6.82 -4.20 2.17
N SER A 90 7.55 -4.89 3.04
CA SER A 90 8.82 -4.39 3.56
C SER A 90 9.83 -5.52 3.76
N THR A 91 11.11 -5.17 3.73
CA THR A 91 12.17 -6.09 4.12
C THR A 91 12.25 -6.23 5.65
N SER A 92 11.68 -5.29 6.40
CA SER A 92 11.65 -5.31 7.87
C SER A 92 10.57 -6.27 8.34
N VAL A 93 10.97 -7.47 8.79
CA VAL A 93 10.04 -8.51 9.24
C VAL A 93 10.33 -8.95 10.67
N ASP A 94 10.94 -8.09 11.49
CA ASP A 94 11.10 -8.38 12.91
C ASP A 94 9.73 -8.43 13.59
N GLN A 95 9.60 -9.36 14.55
CA GLN A 95 8.30 -9.63 15.15
C GLN A 95 7.69 -8.42 15.84
N LYS A 96 8.52 -7.58 16.45
CA LYS A 96 8.05 -6.37 17.13
C LYS A 96 7.34 -5.42 16.15
N THR A 97 7.93 -5.17 14.99
CA THR A 97 7.35 -4.27 13.98
C THR A 97 6.05 -4.87 13.42
N VAL A 98 6.06 -6.17 13.14
CA VAL A 98 4.87 -6.86 12.63
C VAL A 98 3.73 -6.79 13.66
N ASP A 99 4.04 -7.07 14.92
CA ASP A 99 3.03 -7.01 15.98
C ASP A 99 2.47 -5.60 16.14
N GLU A 100 3.33 -4.58 16.07
CA GLU A 100 2.88 -3.19 16.15
C GLU A 100 1.90 -2.86 15.03
N ALA A 101 2.20 -3.31 13.80
CA ALA A 101 1.33 -3.07 12.66
C ALA A 101 -0.05 -3.69 12.86
N TYR A 102 -0.11 -4.91 13.38
CA TYR A 102 -1.39 -5.62 13.54
C TYR A 102 -2.17 -5.22 14.79
N THR A 103 -1.49 -4.80 15.87
CA THR A 103 -2.16 -4.55 17.14
C THR A 103 -2.58 -3.10 17.35
N LYS A 104 -1.91 -2.14 16.71
CA LYS A 104 -2.12 -0.72 16.99
C LYS A 104 -2.86 0.03 15.89
N MET A 105 -3.18 -0.63 14.80
CA MET A 105 -3.84 0.02 13.66
C MET A 105 -4.63 -0.98 12.82
N THR A 106 -5.45 -0.47 11.90
CA THR A 106 -6.23 -1.30 10.99
C THR A 106 -5.42 -1.57 9.72
N VAL A 107 -4.71 -2.69 9.69
CA VAL A 107 -3.89 -3.08 8.55
C VAL A 107 -4.43 -4.39 7.95
N GLN A 108 -4.47 -4.45 6.63
CA GLN A 108 -5.01 -5.60 5.92
C GLN A 108 -3.95 -6.62 5.52
N GLY A 109 -2.71 -6.38 5.85
CA GLY A 109 -1.65 -7.36 5.62
C GLY A 109 -0.28 -6.76 5.78
N TYR A 110 0.68 -7.61 6.17
CA TYR A 110 2.08 -7.27 6.26
C TYR A 110 2.86 -8.33 5.52
N PHE A 111 3.46 -7.97 4.40
CA PHE A 111 4.14 -8.91 3.52
C PHE A 111 5.64 -8.64 3.51
N GLN A 112 6.42 -9.72 3.54
CA GLN A 112 7.86 -9.60 3.36
C GLN A 112 8.17 -9.29 1.90
N LYS A 113 8.99 -8.25 1.68
CA LYS A 113 9.47 -7.92 0.34
C LYS A 113 10.48 -8.98 -0.08
N LYS A 114 10.18 -9.70 -1.15
CA LYS A 114 11.02 -10.80 -1.61
C LYS A 114 12.23 -10.28 -2.38
N ASN A 115 13.29 -11.10 -2.43
CA ASN A 115 14.56 -10.70 -3.03
C ASN A 115 14.62 -10.87 -4.56
N THR A 116 13.78 -11.72 -5.11
CA THR A 116 13.78 -11.96 -6.56
C THR A 116 12.52 -11.39 -7.19
N TYR A 117 12.64 -11.00 -8.45
CA TYR A 117 11.51 -10.49 -9.24
C TYR A 117 10.35 -11.49 -9.26
N THR A 118 10.66 -12.75 -9.54
CA THR A 118 9.64 -13.80 -9.63
C THR A 118 8.87 -13.98 -8.33
N GLU A 119 9.58 -14.03 -7.20
CA GLU A 119 8.92 -14.18 -5.90
C GLU A 119 8.11 -12.95 -5.51
N LEU A 120 8.63 -11.76 -5.78
CA LEU A 120 7.90 -10.52 -5.50
C LEU A 120 6.64 -10.43 -6.38
N LYS A 121 6.76 -10.83 -7.63
CA LYS A 121 5.62 -10.88 -8.56
C LYS A 121 4.52 -11.79 -8.03
N GLU A 122 4.88 -12.97 -7.51
CA GLU A 122 3.89 -13.89 -6.93
C GLU A 122 3.20 -13.27 -5.72
N THR A 123 3.94 -12.58 -4.87
CA THR A 123 3.36 -11.89 -3.70
C THR A 123 2.37 -10.81 -4.13
N ILE A 124 2.76 -9.97 -5.05
CA ILE A 124 1.90 -8.88 -5.54
C ILE A 124 0.67 -9.44 -6.26
N LYS A 125 0.86 -10.49 -7.04
CA LYS A 125 -0.25 -11.18 -7.72
C LYS A 125 -1.30 -11.66 -6.71
N LEU A 126 -0.84 -12.26 -5.62
CA LEU A 126 -1.71 -12.76 -4.57
C LEU A 126 -2.52 -11.63 -3.92
N ILE A 127 -1.86 -10.53 -3.61
CA ILE A 127 -2.51 -9.37 -2.98
C ILE A 127 -3.56 -8.76 -3.91
N VAL A 128 -3.20 -8.52 -5.15
CA VAL A 128 -4.12 -7.92 -6.13
C VAL A 128 -5.30 -8.86 -6.40
N ALA A 129 -5.03 -10.15 -6.58
CA ALA A 129 -6.10 -11.13 -6.82
C ALA A 129 -7.07 -11.21 -5.65
N TYR A 130 -6.56 -11.16 -4.42
CA TYR A 130 -7.39 -11.16 -3.22
C TYR A 130 -8.36 -9.97 -3.24
N TRP A 131 -7.87 -8.77 -3.49
CA TRP A 131 -8.71 -7.57 -3.47
C TRP A 131 -9.61 -7.44 -4.69
N GLU A 132 -9.23 -8.04 -5.82
CA GLU A 132 -10.12 -8.16 -6.98
C GLU A 132 -11.31 -9.06 -6.67
N GLU A 133 -11.09 -10.11 -5.90
CA GLU A 133 -12.14 -11.06 -5.53
C GLU A 133 -13.06 -10.52 -4.44
N CYS A 134 -12.50 -9.72 -3.53
CA CYS A 134 -13.27 -9.14 -2.42
C CYS A 134 -14.26 -8.09 -2.92
N LYS A 135 -15.34 -7.90 -2.15
CA LYS A 135 -16.14 -6.69 -2.30
C LYS A 135 -15.30 -5.54 -1.75
N HIS A 136 -14.97 -4.58 -2.60
CA HIS A 136 -14.09 -3.47 -2.22
C HIS A 136 -14.82 -2.50 -1.28
N PRO A 137 -14.16 -1.98 -0.23
CA PRO A 137 -14.77 -0.97 0.64
C PRO A 137 -15.17 0.28 -0.14
N ASN A 138 -16.25 0.92 0.30
CA ASN A 138 -16.79 2.14 -0.32
C ASN A 138 -17.14 2.02 -1.82
N THR A 139 -17.34 0.82 -2.30
CA THR A 139 -17.83 0.59 -3.65
C THR A 139 -19.34 0.89 -3.69
N LYS A 140 -19.72 1.77 -4.57
CA LYS A 140 -21.14 2.13 -4.74
C LYS A 140 -21.67 1.65 -6.06
#